data_48fc65c269199dea28090c881b9b5841
#
_entry.id   48fc65c269199dea28090c881b9b5841
#
_cell.length_a   1.000
_cell.length_b   1.000
_cell.length_c   1.000
_cell.angle_alpha   90.00
_cell.angle_beta   90.00
_cell.angle_gamma   90.00
#
_symmetry.space_group_name_H-M   'P 1'
#
loop_
_entity.id
_entity.type
_entity.pdbx_description
1 polymer ?
#
loop_
_entity_poly.entity_id
_entity_poly.type
_entity_poly.pdbx_seq_one_letter_code
_entity_poly.pdbx_strand_id
1 'polypeptide(L)'
;RLSLVGSEMCIRDRLEAVNLYRSTNAAILSTMSKKYEGYPFGSFITYVSDKNRTLLMYTSDIAQHTKNLKTNSKACVTLFKLDTEYDKQNSSRLTLMGDLKDVPVDDLDECQERFIKFLPESKKYSSMHDFKFYKLEISRIRWIGGFGDIAWLNPKNWQDDLPRWAKNEKMMIDHMNDDHANVLQSALHAQHGIKDKNVSMIALTIDGYYVKSKENLYFISFDAPVFKPIDYRKVLVKQAKDYRSFEL
;
A
#
# COMPACT_ATOMS: atom_id res chain seq x y z
N ARG A 1 4.07 -10.55 31.92
CA ARG A 1 5.22 -10.35 31.01
C ARG A 1 5.00 -10.97 29.62
N LEU A 2 4.36 -12.15 29.51
CA LEU A 2 4.07 -12.80 28.22
C LEU A 2 3.10 -12.00 27.32
N SER A 3 2.16 -11.25 27.89
CA SER A 3 1.19 -10.45 27.10
C SER A 3 1.82 -9.20 26.46
N LEU A 4 2.83 -8.60 27.07
CA LEU A 4 3.55 -7.44 26.51
C LEU A 4 4.44 -7.85 25.33
N VAL A 5 5.18 -8.94 25.44
CA VAL A 5 6.02 -9.47 24.36
C VAL A 5 5.17 -9.85 23.13
N GLY A 6 4.00 -10.45 23.32
CA GLY A 6 3.08 -10.75 22.22
C GLY A 6 2.48 -9.53 21.56
N SER A 7 2.25 -8.42 22.28
CA SER A 7 1.72 -7.17 21.71
C SER A 7 2.77 -6.39 20.92
N GLU A 8 4.01 -6.36 21.39
CA GLU A 8 5.13 -5.69 20.68
C GLU A 8 5.51 -6.45 19.40
N MET A 9 5.56 -7.77 19.43
CA MET A 9 5.79 -8.61 18.26
C MET A 9 4.69 -8.40 17.20
N CYS A 10 3.43 -8.35 17.62
CA CYS A 10 2.30 -8.09 16.71
C CYS A 10 2.34 -6.67 16.09
N ILE A 11 2.88 -5.67 16.81
CA ILE A 11 3.06 -4.30 16.30
C ILE A 11 4.16 -4.29 15.24
N ARG A 12 5.31 -4.91 15.52
CA ARG A 12 6.44 -5.01 14.57
C ARG A 12 6.03 -5.73 13.30
N ASP A 13 5.42 -6.90 13.40
CA ASP A 13 4.95 -7.70 12.28
C ASP A 13 4.00 -6.90 11.38
N ARG A 14 3.10 -6.13 12.00
CA ARG A 14 2.18 -5.26 11.25
C ARG A 14 2.93 -4.14 10.52
N LEU A 15 3.90 -3.49 11.14
CA LEU A 15 4.69 -2.43 10.50
C LEU A 15 5.47 -2.97 9.30
N GLU A 16 6.11 -4.13 9.44
CA GLU A 16 6.84 -4.78 8.35
C GLU A 16 5.90 -5.19 7.21
N ALA A 17 4.75 -5.78 7.54
CA ALA A 17 3.71 -6.14 6.57
C ALA A 17 3.17 -4.90 5.83
N VAL A 18 2.94 -3.78 6.53
CA VAL A 18 2.51 -2.51 5.94
C VAL A 18 3.61 -1.94 5.04
N ASN A 19 4.87 -1.98 5.46
CA ASN A 19 5.98 -1.51 4.65
C ASN A 19 6.09 -2.31 3.34
N LEU A 20 5.97 -3.63 3.39
CA LEU A 20 5.91 -4.44 2.17
C LEU A 20 4.71 -4.04 1.29
N TYR A 21 3.52 -3.92 1.88
CA TYR A 21 2.29 -3.56 1.19
C TYR A 21 2.37 -2.19 0.49
N ARG A 22 3.02 -1.21 1.14
CA ARG A 22 3.20 0.15 0.62
C ARG A 22 4.33 0.26 -0.40
N SER A 23 5.32 -0.62 -0.33
CA SER A 23 6.52 -0.56 -1.18
C SER A 23 6.39 -1.34 -2.49
N THR A 24 5.27 -2.04 -2.71
CA THR A 24 5.01 -2.80 -3.93
C THR A 24 3.70 -2.35 -4.59
N ASN A 25 3.57 -2.62 -5.87
CA ASN A 25 2.37 -2.34 -6.66
C ASN A 25 1.99 -3.52 -7.57
N ALA A 26 2.64 -4.67 -7.38
CA ALA A 26 2.41 -5.90 -8.12
C ALA A 26 2.16 -7.07 -7.17
N ALA A 27 1.25 -7.96 -7.55
CA ALA A 27 0.84 -9.09 -6.72
C ALA A 27 0.34 -10.26 -7.56
N ILE A 28 0.17 -11.41 -6.90
CA ILE A 28 -0.58 -12.54 -7.45
C ILE A 28 -1.99 -12.54 -6.84
N LEU A 29 -2.98 -12.44 -7.71
CA LEU A 29 -4.39 -12.60 -7.37
C LEU A 29 -4.80 -14.03 -7.61
N SER A 30 -5.26 -14.72 -6.58
CA SER A 30 -5.85 -16.06 -6.66
C SER A 30 -7.36 -15.97 -6.55
N THR A 31 -8.07 -16.61 -7.48
CA THR A 31 -9.53 -16.67 -7.56
C THR A 31 -9.98 -18.12 -7.77
N MET A 32 -11.24 -18.43 -7.48
CA MET A 32 -11.79 -19.74 -7.85
C MET A 32 -12.17 -19.75 -9.32
N SER A 33 -11.68 -20.75 -10.07
CA SER A 33 -11.92 -20.81 -11.50
C SER A 33 -13.40 -21.06 -11.79
N LYS A 34 -14.01 -20.19 -12.61
CA LYS A 34 -15.35 -20.40 -13.15
C LYS A 34 -15.36 -21.53 -14.21
N LYS A 35 -14.26 -21.67 -14.95
CA LYS A 35 -14.16 -22.60 -16.09
C LYS A 35 -13.82 -24.03 -15.65
N TYR A 36 -12.95 -24.14 -14.64
CA TYR A 36 -12.46 -25.43 -14.15
C TYR A 36 -12.84 -25.54 -12.66
N GLU A 37 -13.91 -26.24 -12.38
CA GLU A 37 -14.47 -26.37 -11.03
C GLU A 37 -13.44 -26.97 -10.07
N GLY A 38 -13.37 -26.40 -8.86
CA GLY A 38 -12.46 -26.84 -7.80
C GLY A 38 -11.01 -26.36 -7.93
N TYR A 39 -10.62 -25.76 -9.06
CA TYR A 39 -9.25 -25.27 -9.23
C TYR A 39 -9.11 -23.80 -8.84
N PRO A 40 -8.09 -23.43 -8.04
CA PRO A 40 -7.67 -22.05 -7.89
C PRO A 40 -7.00 -21.55 -9.18
N PHE A 41 -7.19 -20.27 -9.49
CA PHE A 41 -6.62 -19.62 -10.68
C PHE A 41 -5.79 -18.42 -10.25
N GLY A 42 -4.48 -18.45 -10.53
CA GLY A 42 -3.54 -17.37 -10.24
C GLY A 42 -3.42 -16.40 -11.43
N SER A 43 -3.37 -15.10 -11.13
CA SER A 43 -3.15 -14.04 -12.11
C SER A 43 -2.15 -13.03 -11.57
N PHE A 44 -1.26 -12.55 -12.43
CA PHE A 44 -0.50 -11.35 -12.13
C PHE A 44 -1.43 -10.14 -12.19
N ILE A 45 -1.34 -9.26 -11.20
CA ILE A 45 -2.08 -8.01 -11.15
C ILE A 45 -1.17 -6.85 -10.72
N THR A 46 -1.54 -5.65 -11.13
CA THR A 46 -1.10 -4.42 -10.47
C THR A 46 -2.17 -3.93 -9.51
N TYR A 47 -1.75 -3.27 -8.43
CA TYR A 47 -2.64 -2.68 -7.45
C TYR A 47 -2.09 -1.34 -6.96
N VAL A 48 -2.95 -0.53 -6.39
CA VAL A 48 -2.59 0.68 -5.67
C VAL A 48 -3.17 0.61 -4.26
N SER A 49 -2.38 0.99 -3.29
CA SER A 49 -2.82 1.10 -1.91
C SER A 49 -3.42 2.48 -1.64
N ASP A 50 -4.63 2.53 -1.10
CA ASP A 50 -5.27 3.78 -0.73
C ASP A 50 -4.77 4.33 0.62
N LYS A 51 -5.24 5.53 0.99
CA LYS A 51 -4.89 6.25 2.22
C LYS A 51 -5.01 5.39 3.47
N ASN A 52 -6.07 4.60 3.56
CA ASN A 52 -6.46 3.76 4.70
C ASN A 52 -6.14 2.27 4.53
N ARG A 53 -5.20 1.90 3.66
CA ARG A 53 -4.82 0.53 3.31
C ARG A 53 -5.86 -0.26 2.51
N THR A 54 -6.85 0.38 1.90
CA THR A 54 -7.69 -0.29 0.91
C THR A 54 -6.85 -0.67 -0.30
N LEU A 55 -6.96 -1.90 -0.77
CA LEU A 55 -6.32 -2.37 -1.99
C LEU A 55 -7.25 -2.10 -3.17
N LEU A 56 -6.77 -1.28 -4.10
CA LEU A 56 -7.48 -0.91 -5.33
C LEU A 56 -6.89 -1.66 -6.52
N MET A 57 -7.76 -2.22 -7.35
CA MET A 57 -7.41 -2.86 -8.63
C MET A 57 -8.16 -2.18 -9.76
N TYR A 58 -7.51 -2.05 -10.91
CA TYR A 58 -8.11 -1.58 -12.16
C TYR A 58 -7.95 -2.67 -13.21
N THR A 59 -9.04 -3.33 -13.58
CA THR A 59 -8.99 -4.54 -14.40
C THR A 59 -10.15 -4.64 -15.38
N SER A 60 -9.91 -5.35 -16.48
CA SER A 60 -10.87 -5.55 -17.56
C SER A 60 -11.90 -6.64 -17.24
N ASP A 61 -13.14 -6.44 -17.66
CA ASP A 61 -14.24 -7.39 -17.56
C ASP A 61 -14.02 -8.68 -18.38
N ILE A 62 -13.15 -8.63 -19.40
CA ILE A 62 -12.82 -9.81 -20.20
C ILE A 62 -11.72 -10.67 -19.59
N ALA A 63 -10.99 -10.14 -18.60
CA ALA A 63 -9.95 -10.89 -17.91
C ALA A 63 -10.52 -12.11 -17.17
N GLN A 64 -9.78 -13.24 -17.18
CA GLN A 64 -10.27 -14.48 -16.57
C GLN A 64 -10.53 -14.34 -15.07
N HIS A 65 -9.66 -13.64 -14.35
CA HIS A 65 -9.86 -13.39 -12.91
C HIS A 65 -11.12 -12.56 -12.63
N THR A 66 -11.45 -11.58 -13.47
CA THR A 66 -12.68 -10.79 -13.32
C THR A 66 -13.93 -11.65 -13.57
N LYS A 67 -13.91 -12.52 -14.58
CA LYS A 67 -14.99 -13.50 -14.84
C LYS A 67 -15.17 -14.47 -13.67
N ASN A 68 -14.07 -14.90 -13.06
CA ASN A 68 -14.10 -15.74 -11.86
C ASN A 68 -14.76 -14.99 -10.69
N LEU A 69 -14.34 -13.75 -10.43
CA LEU A 69 -14.81 -12.93 -9.32
C LEU A 69 -16.29 -12.53 -9.42
N LYS A 70 -16.81 -12.35 -10.64
CA LYS A 70 -18.26 -12.17 -10.87
C LYS A 70 -19.10 -13.39 -10.46
N THR A 71 -18.49 -14.58 -10.42
CA THR A 71 -19.17 -15.81 -9.97
C THR A 71 -18.93 -16.07 -8.48
N ASN A 72 -17.73 -15.76 -7.99
CA ASN A 72 -17.34 -15.92 -6.58
C ASN A 72 -16.38 -14.80 -6.22
N SER A 73 -16.83 -13.84 -5.40
CA SER A 73 -16.08 -12.65 -5.00
C SER A 73 -14.85 -12.93 -4.12
N LYS A 74 -14.71 -14.15 -3.62
CA LYS A 74 -13.59 -14.53 -2.75
C LYS A 74 -12.27 -14.51 -3.48
N ALA A 75 -11.37 -13.70 -2.96
CA ALA A 75 -10.06 -13.44 -3.54
C ALA A 75 -8.95 -13.59 -2.50
N CYS A 76 -7.79 -13.98 -2.97
CA CYS A 76 -6.56 -13.98 -2.19
C CYS A 76 -5.50 -13.22 -2.99
N VAL A 77 -4.97 -12.13 -2.42
CA VAL A 77 -3.89 -11.34 -3.01
C VAL A 77 -2.62 -11.61 -2.23
N THR A 78 -1.60 -12.11 -2.90
CA THR A 78 -0.27 -12.37 -2.31
C THR A 78 0.76 -11.43 -2.92
N LEU A 79 1.38 -10.63 -2.06
CA LEU A 79 2.53 -9.78 -2.39
C LEU A 79 3.77 -10.34 -1.71
N PHE A 80 4.92 -10.10 -2.33
CA PHE A 80 6.20 -10.58 -1.79
C PHE A 80 7.35 -9.70 -2.30
N LYS A 81 8.41 -9.68 -1.51
CA LYS A 81 9.70 -9.13 -1.92
C LYS A 81 10.70 -10.27 -1.92
N LEU A 82 11.12 -10.69 -3.13
CA LEU A 82 12.10 -11.76 -3.26
C LEU A 82 13.43 -11.33 -2.66
N ASP A 83 13.96 -12.17 -1.80
CA ASP A 83 15.37 -12.13 -1.43
C ASP A 83 16.19 -12.68 -2.60
N THR A 84 17.01 -11.85 -3.20
CA THR A 84 17.84 -12.21 -4.36
C THR A 84 19.25 -12.62 -3.97
N GLU A 85 19.67 -12.37 -2.73
CA GLU A 85 21.03 -12.61 -2.25
C GLU A 85 21.14 -13.92 -1.45
N TYR A 86 20.05 -14.35 -0.79
CA TYR A 86 20.03 -15.50 0.11
C TYR A 86 18.94 -16.51 -0.27
N ASP A 87 18.43 -17.22 0.73
CA ASP A 87 17.37 -18.22 0.54
C ASP A 87 16.04 -17.55 0.16
N LYS A 88 15.57 -17.83 -1.06
CA LYS A 88 14.28 -17.32 -1.56
C LYS A 88 13.09 -17.71 -0.69
N GLN A 89 13.16 -18.81 0.07
CA GLN A 89 12.11 -19.20 1.00
C GLN A 89 12.02 -18.26 2.21
N ASN A 90 13.10 -17.56 2.53
CA ASN A 90 13.15 -16.54 3.56
C ASN A 90 12.54 -15.19 3.13
N SER A 91 12.06 -15.08 1.89
CA SER A 91 11.44 -13.86 1.36
C SER A 91 10.20 -13.49 2.15
N SER A 92 10.11 -12.20 2.51
CA SER A 92 8.93 -11.65 3.15
C SER A 92 7.72 -11.67 2.20
N ARG A 93 6.55 -12.04 2.73
CA ARG A 93 5.31 -12.14 1.97
C ARG A 93 4.08 -11.82 2.82
N LEU A 94 3.14 -11.17 2.18
CA LEU A 94 1.86 -10.80 2.77
C LEU A 94 0.73 -11.38 1.92
N THR A 95 -0.20 -12.07 2.57
CA THR A 95 -1.40 -12.62 1.93
C THR A 95 -2.63 -11.95 2.53
N LEU A 96 -3.39 -11.28 1.67
CA LEU A 96 -4.65 -10.62 1.99
C LEU A 96 -5.80 -11.45 1.39
N MET A 97 -6.71 -11.93 2.21
CA MET A 97 -7.89 -12.68 1.76
C MET A 97 -9.16 -11.91 2.11
N GLY A 98 -10.11 -11.90 1.18
CA GLY A 98 -11.37 -11.18 1.35
C GLY A 98 -12.28 -11.32 0.15
N ASP A 99 -13.24 -10.42 0.08
CA ASP A 99 -14.18 -10.32 -1.02
C ASP A 99 -13.86 -9.12 -1.90
N LEU A 100 -13.69 -9.34 -3.21
CA LEU A 100 -13.50 -8.24 -4.14
C LEU A 100 -14.85 -7.62 -4.48
N LYS A 101 -14.95 -6.29 -4.36
CA LYS A 101 -16.15 -5.49 -4.59
C LYS A 101 -15.88 -4.39 -5.61
N ASP A 102 -16.93 -4.00 -6.32
CA ASP A 102 -16.88 -2.79 -7.13
C ASP A 102 -16.61 -1.56 -6.26
N VAL A 103 -15.85 -0.60 -6.78
CA VAL A 103 -15.72 0.71 -6.15
C VAL A 103 -17.02 1.49 -6.37
N PRO A 104 -17.61 2.13 -5.32
CA PRO A 104 -18.79 2.98 -5.47
C PRO A 104 -18.58 4.09 -6.50
N VAL A 105 -19.66 4.48 -7.19
CA VAL A 105 -19.58 5.50 -8.25
C VAL A 105 -19.01 6.83 -7.74
N ASP A 106 -19.39 7.23 -6.53
CA ASP A 106 -18.95 8.48 -5.89
C ASP A 106 -17.43 8.49 -5.59
N ASP A 107 -16.80 7.32 -5.51
CA ASP A 107 -15.37 7.18 -5.20
C ASP A 107 -14.50 6.99 -6.47
N LEU A 108 -15.11 6.86 -7.66
CA LEU A 108 -14.39 6.48 -8.89
C LEU A 108 -13.35 7.51 -9.32
N ASP A 109 -13.68 8.79 -9.29
CA ASP A 109 -12.76 9.87 -9.73
C ASP A 109 -11.52 9.91 -8.84
N GLU A 110 -11.69 9.84 -7.52
CA GLU A 110 -10.58 9.80 -6.57
C GLU A 110 -9.72 8.55 -6.74
N CYS A 111 -10.35 7.39 -6.94
CA CYS A 111 -9.64 6.14 -7.22
C CYS A 111 -8.84 6.22 -8.52
N GLN A 112 -9.40 6.78 -9.59
CA GLN A 112 -8.75 6.93 -10.87
C GLN A 112 -7.55 7.88 -10.78
N GLU A 113 -7.72 9.05 -10.16
CA GLU A 113 -6.63 10.01 -9.95
C GLU A 113 -5.47 9.36 -9.17
N ARG A 114 -5.80 8.67 -8.08
CA ARG A 114 -4.80 7.98 -7.27
C ARG A 114 -4.12 6.87 -8.05
N PHE A 115 -4.88 6.04 -8.77
CA PHE A 115 -4.34 4.92 -9.53
C PHE A 115 -3.38 5.38 -10.64
N ILE A 116 -3.73 6.42 -11.41
CA ILE A 116 -2.88 7.01 -12.45
C ILE A 116 -1.63 7.68 -11.84
N LYS A 117 -1.75 8.28 -10.66
CA LYS A 117 -0.60 8.88 -9.96
C LYS A 117 0.48 7.85 -9.62
N PHE A 118 0.07 6.64 -9.22
CA PHE A 118 1.00 5.55 -8.88
C PHE A 118 1.42 4.68 -10.07
N LEU A 119 0.55 4.54 -11.05
CA LEU A 119 0.72 3.72 -12.25
C LEU A 119 0.30 4.53 -13.49
N PRO A 120 1.13 5.51 -13.92
CA PRO A 120 0.79 6.43 -15.02
C PRO A 120 0.46 5.71 -16.33
N GLU A 121 1.06 4.55 -16.57
CA GLU A 121 0.79 3.70 -17.74
C GLU A 121 -0.65 3.19 -17.79
N SER A 122 -1.36 3.18 -16.66
CA SER A 122 -2.78 2.76 -16.60
C SER A 122 -3.73 3.74 -17.28
N LYS A 123 -3.30 4.99 -17.50
CA LYS A 123 -4.09 6.02 -18.17
C LYS A 123 -4.62 5.57 -19.54
N LYS A 124 -3.86 4.74 -20.26
CA LYS A 124 -4.28 4.20 -21.57
C LYS A 124 -5.55 3.34 -21.49
N TYR A 125 -5.85 2.77 -20.32
CA TYR A 125 -7.05 1.94 -20.12
C TYR A 125 -8.31 2.76 -19.81
N SER A 126 -8.19 4.07 -19.49
CA SER A 126 -9.35 4.91 -19.18
C SER A 126 -10.32 5.10 -20.35
N SER A 127 -9.85 4.90 -21.59
CA SER A 127 -10.70 4.91 -22.79
C SER A 127 -11.35 3.56 -23.11
N MET A 128 -11.03 2.51 -22.36
CA MET A 128 -11.57 1.17 -22.56
C MET A 128 -12.79 0.96 -21.68
N HIS A 129 -13.95 0.70 -22.31
CA HIS A 129 -15.25 0.60 -21.59
C HIS A 129 -15.37 -0.65 -20.70
N ASP A 130 -14.47 -1.61 -20.84
CA ASP A 130 -14.48 -2.87 -20.12
C ASP A 130 -13.61 -2.85 -18.84
N PHE A 131 -12.88 -1.75 -18.56
CA PHE A 131 -12.08 -1.61 -17.35
C PHE A 131 -12.88 -0.99 -16.22
N LYS A 132 -12.76 -1.58 -15.01
CA LYS A 132 -13.45 -1.14 -13.80
C LYS A 132 -12.51 -1.16 -12.59
N PHE A 133 -12.83 -0.31 -11.61
CA PHE A 133 -12.16 -0.30 -10.32
C PHE A 133 -12.83 -1.24 -9.34
N TYR A 134 -11.98 -2.01 -8.65
CA TYR A 134 -12.38 -2.92 -7.59
C TYR A 134 -11.60 -2.63 -6.32
N LYS A 135 -12.21 -2.90 -5.16
CA LYS A 135 -11.57 -2.87 -3.84
C LYS A 135 -11.67 -4.22 -3.16
N LEU A 136 -10.63 -4.59 -2.40
CA LEU A 136 -10.64 -5.80 -1.59
C LEU A 136 -11.13 -5.50 -0.18
N GLU A 137 -12.26 -6.09 0.22
CA GLU A 137 -12.74 -6.11 1.61
C GLU A 137 -12.03 -7.23 2.36
N ILE A 138 -10.98 -6.88 3.10
CA ILE A 138 -10.05 -7.83 3.71
C ILE A 138 -10.68 -8.46 4.97
N SER A 139 -10.71 -9.79 5.02
CA SER A 139 -11.23 -10.57 6.14
C SER A 139 -10.17 -11.39 6.87
N ARG A 140 -9.02 -11.67 6.24
CA ARG A 140 -7.90 -12.43 6.81
C ARG A 140 -6.58 -11.89 6.27
N ILE A 141 -5.57 -11.85 7.12
CA ILE A 141 -4.23 -11.35 6.76
C ILE A 141 -3.19 -12.30 7.32
N ARG A 142 -2.36 -12.85 6.44
CA ARG A 142 -1.21 -13.69 6.78
C ARG A 142 0.07 -12.94 6.49
N TRP A 143 0.90 -12.74 7.50
CA TRP A 143 2.25 -12.21 7.37
C TRP A 143 3.29 -13.31 7.55
N ILE A 144 4.33 -13.25 6.75
CA ILE A 144 5.55 -14.05 6.90
C ILE A 144 6.72 -13.10 6.65
N GLY A 145 7.46 -12.74 7.70
CA GLY A 145 8.60 -11.82 7.67
C GLY A 145 9.89 -12.50 7.24
N GLY A 146 9.94 -13.83 7.39
CA GLY A 146 11.08 -14.70 7.09
C GLY A 146 10.89 -16.04 7.75
N PHE A 147 11.99 -16.82 7.87
CA PHE A 147 11.93 -18.15 8.45
C PHE A 147 11.64 -18.06 9.96
N GLY A 148 10.49 -18.57 10.37
CA GLY A 148 10.04 -18.56 11.78
C GLY A 148 9.25 -17.31 12.20
N ASP A 149 9.18 -16.28 11.39
CA ASP A 149 8.44 -15.05 11.67
C ASP A 149 7.09 -15.08 10.95
N ILE A 150 6.08 -15.69 11.59
CA ILE A 150 4.81 -16.03 10.96
C ILE A 150 3.66 -15.55 11.86
N ALA A 151 2.80 -14.68 11.34
CA ALA A 151 1.66 -14.12 12.07
C ALA A 151 0.35 -14.10 11.28
N TRP A 152 -0.77 -14.26 11.98
CA TRP A 152 -2.08 -13.85 11.53
C TRP A 152 -2.39 -12.48 12.12
N LEU A 153 -2.46 -11.46 11.27
CA LEU A 153 -2.76 -10.10 11.71
C LEU A 153 -4.27 -9.90 11.84
N ASN A 154 -4.68 -9.05 12.80
CA ASN A 154 -6.09 -8.73 12.98
C ASN A 154 -6.57 -7.75 11.90
N PRO A 155 -7.56 -8.11 11.07
CA PRO A 155 -8.09 -7.24 10.02
C PRO A 155 -8.66 -5.92 10.56
N LYS A 156 -9.22 -5.89 11.78
CA LYS A 156 -9.73 -4.68 12.42
C LYS A 156 -8.66 -3.62 12.67
N ASN A 157 -7.40 -4.04 12.76
CA ASN A 157 -6.25 -3.15 12.93
C ASN A 157 -5.55 -2.86 11.59
N TRP A 158 -6.06 -3.37 10.48
CA TRP A 158 -5.48 -3.20 9.17
C TRP A 158 -6.19 -2.13 8.35
N GLN A 159 -7.48 -2.30 8.10
CA GLN A 159 -8.30 -1.31 7.42
C GLN A 159 -9.04 -0.47 8.45
N ASP A 160 -9.09 0.83 8.21
CA ASP A 160 -9.77 1.81 9.04
C ASP A 160 -10.61 2.73 8.16
N ASP A 161 -11.41 3.59 8.78
CA ASP A 161 -12.11 4.65 8.08
C ASP A 161 -11.14 5.61 7.39
N LEU A 162 -11.64 6.39 6.44
CA LEU A 162 -10.86 7.44 5.82
C LEU A 162 -10.32 8.40 6.88
N PRO A 163 -9.02 8.73 6.85
CA PRO A 163 -8.44 9.61 7.84
C PRO A 163 -9.02 11.02 7.74
N ARG A 164 -9.15 11.71 8.86
CA ARG A 164 -9.74 13.06 8.91
C ARG A 164 -8.99 14.10 8.09
N TRP A 165 -7.71 13.85 7.78
CA TRP A 165 -6.90 14.72 6.93
C TRP A 165 -7.12 14.49 5.42
N ALA A 166 -7.84 13.45 5.01
CA ALA A 166 -7.99 13.06 3.60
C ALA A 166 -8.46 14.23 2.70
N LYS A 167 -9.42 15.03 3.17
CA LYS A 167 -9.91 16.21 2.44
C LYS A 167 -8.88 17.33 2.28
N ASN A 168 -7.84 17.34 3.11
CA ASN A 168 -6.78 18.34 3.12
C ASN A 168 -5.47 17.80 2.51
N GLU A 169 -5.47 16.59 1.96
CA GLU A 169 -4.26 15.93 1.44
C GLU A 169 -3.48 16.83 0.48
N LYS A 170 -4.17 17.41 -0.50
CA LYS A 170 -3.52 18.28 -1.50
C LYS A 170 -2.83 19.48 -0.85
N MET A 171 -3.51 20.19 0.03
CA MET A 171 -2.94 21.34 0.73
C MET A 171 -1.72 20.96 1.58
N MET A 172 -1.76 19.79 2.24
CA MET A 172 -0.63 19.29 3.03
C MET A 172 0.56 18.93 2.17
N ILE A 173 0.33 18.33 0.99
CA ILE A 173 1.37 17.99 0.02
C ILE A 173 2.01 19.26 -0.54
N ASP A 174 1.20 20.22 -1.00
CA ASP A 174 1.68 21.49 -1.55
C ASP A 174 2.57 22.22 -0.52
N HIS A 175 2.10 22.37 0.73
CA HIS A 175 2.88 22.98 1.81
C HIS A 175 4.23 22.26 2.08
N MET A 176 4.23 20.92 2.09
CA MET A 176 5.48 20.17 2.28
C MET A 176 6.47 20.35 1.12
N ASN A 177 5.97 20.43 -0.10
CA ASN A 177 6.82 20.62 -1.29
C ASN A 177 7.37 22.04 -1.37
N ASP A 178 6.56 23.06 -1.02
CA ASP A 178 6.94 24.46 -1.15
C ASP A 178 7.88 24.90 0.00
N ASP A 179 7.57 24.52 1.24
CA ASP A 179 8.22 25.08 2.43
C ASP A 179 9.17 24.10 3.14
N HIS A 180 9.08 22.79 2.87
CA HIS A 180 9.78 21.75 3.64
C HIS A 180 10.45 20.67 2.77
N ALA A 181 10.93 21.02 1.57
CA ALA A 181 11.57 20.09 0.65
C ALA A 181 12.81 19.41 1.28
N ASN A 182 13.57 20.10 2.13
CA ASN A 182 14.71 19.55 2.86
C ASN A 182 14.31 18.38 3.78
N VAL A 183 13.12 18.42 4.38
CA VAL A 183 12.61 17.33 5.23
C VAL A 183 12.34 16.08 4.39
N LEU A 184 11.81 16.25 3.17
CA LEU A 184 11.57 15.15 2.24
C LEU A 184 12.88 14.51 1.78
N GLN A 185 13.89 15.34 1.46
CA GLN A 185 15.23 14.89 1.07
C GLN A 185 15.89 14.08 2.19
N SER A 186 15.87 14.63 3.43
CA SER A 186 16.43 13.96 4.60
C SER A 186 15.76 12.62 4.88
N ALA A 187 14.43 12.56 4.79
CA ALA A 187 13.67 11.34 5.00
C ALA A 187 13.98 10.27 3.94
N LEU A 188 14.08 10.66 2.67
CA LEU A 188 14.47 9.76 1.58
C LEU A 188 15.89 9.21 1.79
N HIS A 189 16.83 10.09 2.16
CA HIS A 189 18.20 9.68 2.45
C HIS A 189 18.27 8.74 3.67
N ALA A 190 17.57 9.08 4.76
CA ALA A 190 17.57 8.28 5.99
C ALA A 190 16.96 6.88 5.80
N GLN A 191 15.82 6.77 5.13
CA GLN A 191 15.10 5.48 5.01
C GLN A 191 15.52 4.64 3.80
N HIS A 192 16.03 5.27 2.73
CA HIS A 192 16.37 4.56 1.49
C HIS A 192 17.82 4.74 1.03
N GLY A 193 18.64 5.54 1.72
CA GLY A 193 20.02 5.82 1.35
C GLY A 193 20.17 6.69 0.08
N ILE A 194 19.08 7.27 -0.42
CA ILE A 194 19.05 8.00 -1.70
C ILE A 194 19.24 9.49 -1.46
N LYS A 195 20.26 10.06 -2.09
CA LYS A 195 20.57 11.48 -2.08
C LYS A 195 20.02 12.13 -3.36
N ASP A 196 18.95 12.89 -3.23
CA ASP A 196 18.35 13.64 -4.34
C ASP A 196 17.78 14.96 -3.80
N LYS A 197 18.16 16.08 -4.45
CA LYS A 197 17.64 17.41 -4.09
C LYS A 197 16.28 17.73 -4.74
N ASN A 198 15.87 16.96 -5.73
CA ASN A 198 14.63 17.16 -6.49
C ASN A 198 13.56 16.15 -6.06
N VAL A 199 13.33 16.03 -4.75
CA VAL A 199 12.31 15.15 -4.19
C VAL A 199 11.00 15.90 -4.02
N SER A 200 9.88 15.28 -4.37
CA SER A 200 8.55 15.83 -4.13
C SER A 200 7.63 14.81 -3.47
N MET A 201 6.87 15.25 -2.49
CA MET A 201 5.78 14.47 -1.91
C MET A 201 4.62 14.41 -2.90
N ILE A 202 4.06 13.21 -3.10
CA ILE A 202 2.98 13.01 -4.08
C ILE A 202 1.68 12.48 -3.49
N ALA A 203 1.74 11.74 -2.38
CA ALA A 203 0.56 11.16 -1.76
C ALA A 203 0.78 10.90 -0.26
N LEU A 204 -0.29 11.05 0.52
CA LEU A 204 -0.30 10.71 1.94
C LEU A 204 -1.00 9.37 2.18
N THR A 205 -0.61 8.73 3.28
CA THR A 205 -1.30 7.54 3.84
C THR A 205 -1.32 7.64 5.35
N ILE A 206 -2.13 6.82 6.00
CA ILE A 206 -2.09 6.73 7.48
C ILE A 206 -0.75 6.22 8.01
N ASP A 207 0.05 5.54 7.18
CA ASP A 207 1.29 4.87 7.57
C ASP A 207 2.55 5.67 7.22
N GLY A 208 2.39 6.78 6.52
CA GLY A 208 3.48 7.55 5.96
C GLY A 208 3.07 8.29 4.70
N TYR A 209 4.02 8.57 3.84
CA TYR A 209 3.78 9.29 2.60
C TYR A 209 4.68 8.77 1.47
N TYR A 210 4.29 9.08 0.25
CA TYR A 210 5.09 8.75 -0.93
C TYR A 210 5.82 9.98 -1.43
N VAL A 211 7.07 9.78 -1.78
CA VAL A 211 7.88 10.77 -2.48
C VAL A 211 8.28 10.25 -3.85
N LYS A 212 8.34 11.16 -4.82
CA LYS A 212 8.92 10.92 -6.13
C LYS A 212 10.35 11.46 -6.15
N SER A 213 11.30 10.62 -6.57
CA SER A 213 12.68 10.97 -6.87
C SER A 213 13.01 10.42 -8.24
N LYS A 214 13.31 11.30 -9.19
CA LYS A 214 13.41 10.96 -10.62
C LYS A 214 12.13 10.28 -11.11
N GLU A 215 12.24 9.06 -11.65
CA GLU A 215 11.08 8.29 -12.12
C GLU A 215 10.56 7.26 -11.10
N ASN A 216 11.17 7.19 -9.91
CA ASN A 216 10.82 6.19 -8.91
C ASN A 216 9.99 6.80 -7.78
N LEU A 217 9.09 5.95 -7.23
CA LEU A 217 8.31 6.25 -6.04
C LEU A 217 8.90 5.52 -4.84
N TYR A 218 8.99 6.23 -3.72
CA TYR A 218 9.49 5.69 -2.46
C TYR A 218 8.48 5.94 -1.36
N PHE A 219 8.24 4.94 -0.55
CA PHE A 219 7.38 5.06 0.61
C PHE A 219 8.22 5.44 1.84
N ILE A 220 7.91 6.56 2.46
CA ILE A 220 8.49 7.01 3.73
C ILE A 220 7.55 6.63 4.85
N SER A 221 7.98 5.71 5.70
CA SER A 221 7.15 5.12 6.74
C SER A 221 7.12 5.94 8.03
N PHE A 222 6.02 5.82 8.77
CA PHE A 222 5.88 6.24 10.17
C PHE A 222 5.96 5.03 11.11
N ASP A 223 6.29 5.28 12.37
CA ASP A 223 6.32 4.25 13.42
C ASP A 223 4.91 3.76 13.81
N ALA A 224 3.88 4.59 13.55
CA ALA A 224 2.48 4.28 13.86
C ALA A 224 1.54 5.01 12.89
N PRO A 225 0.32 4.48 12.65
CA PRO A 225 -0.64 5.10 11.76
C PRO A 225 -1.20 6.42 12.33
N VAL A 226 -1.47 7.38 11.44
CA VAL A 226 -1.87 8.75 11.76
C VAL A 226 -3.19 9.12 11.08
N PHE A 227 -4.21 9.43 11.88
CA PHE A 227 -5.58 9.69 11.40
C PHE A 227 -6.00 11.17 11.45
N LYS A 228 -5.33 12.00 12.26
CA LYS A 228 -5.68 13.41 12.46
C LYS A 228 -4.63 14.34 11.87
N PRO A 229 -5.03 15.50 11.28
CA PRO A 229 -4.07 16.45 10.69
C PRO A 229 -2.99 16.92 11.68
N ILE A 230 -3.39 17.21 12.92
CA ILE A 230 -2.45 17.71 13.95
C ILE A 230 -1.38 16.65 14.29
N ASP A 231 -1.75 15.39 14.32
CA ASP A 231 -0.81 14.31 14.64
C ASP A 231 0.10 14.03 13.44
N TYR A 232 -0.41 14.16 12.20
CA TYR A 232 0.38 14.09 10.98
C TYR A 232 1.51 15.14 11.00
N ARG A 233 1.17 16.39 11.31
CA ARG A 233 2.15 17.46 11.48
C ARG A 233 3.20 17.13 12.55
N LYS A 234 2.78 16.59 13.72
CA LYS A 234 3.72 16.21 14.79
C LYS A 234 4.72 15.15 14.32
N VAL A 235 4.27 14.16 13.56
CA VAL A 235 5.15 13.11 13.05
C VAL A 235 6.14 13.68 12.03
N LEU A 236 5.71 14.54 11.11
CA LEU A 236 6.61 15.21 10.17
C LEU A 236 7.66 16.07 10.87
N VAL A 237 7.26 16.83 11.90
CA VAL A 237 8.21 17.61 12.73
C VAL A 237 9.19 16.70 13.49
N LYS A 238 8.72 15.54 13.98
CA LYS A 238 9.60 14.55 14.62
C LYS A 238 10.61 14.01 13.60
N GLN A 239 10.16 13.58 12.41
CA GLN A 239 11.05 13.09 11.35
C GLN A 239 12.09 14.14 10.92
N ALA A 240 11.70 15.41 10.80
CA ALA A 240 12.62 16.50 10.50
C ALA A 240 13.75 16.63 11.53
N LYS A 241 13.47 16.38 12.81
CA LYS A 241 14.47 16.38 13.88
C LYS A 241 15.34 15.11 13.85
N ASP A 242 14.70 13.95 13.75
CA ASP A 242 15.38 12.65 13.80
C ASP A 242 16.31 12.44 12.59
N TYR A 243 15.94 12.98 11.43
CA TYR A 243 16.70 12.84 10.18
C TYR A 243 17.58 14.04 9.83
N ARG A 244 17.77 14.98 10.76
CA ARG A 244 18.57 16.18 10.53
C ARG A 244 20.01 15.90 10.08
N SER A 245 20.62 14.81 10.56
CA SER A 245 21.97 14.39 10.14
C SER A 245 22.03 13.87 8.69
N PHE A 246 20.89 13.67 8.03
CA PHE A 246 20.77 13.23 6.64
C PHE A 246 20.46 14.38 5.66
N GLU A 247 20.47 15.63 6.11
CA GLU A 247 20.32 16.81 5.23
C GLU A 247 21.43 16.85 4.18
N LEU A 248 21.10 17.36 2.95
CA LEU A 248 21.97 17.37 1.76
C LEU A 248 22.62 18.74 1.52
#